data_63f9440464132a8b3fef03e77240918d
#
_entry.id   63f9440464132a8b3fef03e77240918d
#
_cell.length_a   1.000
_cell.length_b   1.000
_cell.length_c   1.000
_cell.angle_alpha   90.00
_cell.angle_beta   90.00
_cell.angle_gamma   90.00
#
_symmetry.space_group_name_H-M   'P 1'
#
loop_
_entity.id
_entity.type
_entity.pdbx_description
1 polymer ?
#
loop_
_entity_poly.entity_id
_entity_poly.type
_entity_poly.pdbx_seq_one_letter_code
_entity_poly.pdbx_strand_id
1 'polypeptide(L)'
;MRNIKFEDKCVIKRRLGTNEYDEPIMESVYSGECCYQEGGYSNAQRMFVRNPILFLPNVSVLVNANDDVEVTTKFGRKLTAIVARPREIEMPITRDRVTRLELKQATE
;
A
#
# COMPACT_ATOMS: atom_id res chain seq x y z
N MET A 1 7.63 -12.36 -19.07
CA MET A 1 7.37 -11.62 -17.82
C MET A 1 6.02 -10.92 -17.90
N ARG A 2 5.31 -10.90 -16.82
CA ARG A 2 4.00 -10.26 -16.78
C ARG A 2 4.12 -8.77 -16.52
N ASN A 3 3.35 -7.99 -17.26
CA ASN A 3 3.21 -6.57 -16.96
C ASN A 3 2.36 -6.39 -15.71
N ILE A 4 2.69 -5.38 -14.92
CA ILE A 4 1.87 -5.01 -13.78
C ILE A 4 0.64 -4.27 -14.28
N LYS A 5 -0.54 -4.73 -13.86
CA LYS A 5 -1.80 -4.09 -14.21
C LYS A 5 -2.32 -3.33 -13.00
N PHE A 6 -2.55 -2.04 -13.16
CA PHE A 6 -3.02 -1.17 -12.08
C PHE A 6 -4.55 -1.10 -12.11
N GLU A 7 -5.19 -2.19 -11.71
CA GLU A 7 -6.65 -2.33 -11.76
C GLU A 7 -7.34 -2.13 -10.42
N ASP A 8 -6.55 -2.05 -9.35
CA ASP A 8 -7.06 -1.79 -8.01
C ASP A 8 -6.96 -0.30 -7.72
N LYS A 9 -7.58 0.14 -6.63
CA LYS A 9 -7.50 1.53 -6.19
C LYS A 9 -7.03 1.57 -4.75
N CYS A 10 -6.30 2.61 -4.40
CA CYS A 10 -5.84 2.77 -3.04
C CYS A 10 -5.85 4.23 -2.61
N VAL A 11 -5.90 4.41 -1.31
CA VAL A 11 -5.72 5.70 -0.65
C VAL A 11 -4.64 5.51 0.39
N ILE A 12 -3.61 6.34 0.35
CA ILE A 12 -2.51 6.30 1.31
C ILE A 12 -2.53 7.60 2.08
N LYS A 13 -2.55 7.50 3.41
CA LYS A 13 -2.61 8.65 4.31
C LYS A 13 -1.49 8.57 5.33
N ARG A 14 -1.06 9.72 5.78
CA ARG A 14 0.00 9.86 6.79
C ARG A 14 -0.54 10.58 7.99
N ARG A 15 -0.21 10.08 9.18
CA ARG A 15 -0.54 10.75 10.43
C ARG A 15 0.47 11.87 10.69
N LEU A 16 -0.03 13.07 10.89
CA LEU A 16 0.79 14.24 11.20
C LEU A 16 0.81 14.56 12.70
N GLY A 17 0.02 13.84 13.49
CA GLY A 17 -0.13 14.09 14.91
C GLY A 17 -1.59 14.11 15.30
N THR A 18 -1.92 14.81 16.38
CA THR A 18 -3.30 14.97 16.84
C THR A 18 -3.64 16.44 16.97
N ASN A 19 -4.94 16.75 16.82
CA ASN A 19 -5.42 18.08 17.07
C ASN A 19 -5.69 18.30 18.58
N GLU A 20 -6.26 19.45 18.93
CA GLU A 20 -6.54 19.80 20.33
C GLU A 20 -7.57 18.88 21.01
N TYR A 21 -8.31 18.08 20.22
CA TYR A 21 -9.30 17.13 20.72
C TYR A 21 -8.79 15.70 20.69
N ASP A 22 -7.47 15.48 20.55
CA ASP A 22 -6.83 14.18 20.42
C ASP A 22 -7.30 13.38 19.21
N GLU A 23 -7.86 14.04 18.19
CA GLU A 23 -8.21 13.39 16.95
C GLU A 23 -7.00 13.36 16.02
N PRO A 24 -6.74 12.23 15.32
CA PRO A 24 -5.60 12.16 14.43
C PRO A 24 -5.75 13.10 13.24
N ILE A 25 -4.68 13.82 12.93
CA ILE A 25 -4.61 14.65 11.73
C ILE A 25 -3.99 13.81 10.63
N MET A 26 -4.71 13.67 9.53
CA MET A 26 -4.28 12.82 8.42
C MET A 26 -4.00 13.68 7.19
N GLU A 27 -2.92 13.35 6.50
CA GLU A 27 -2.59 13.95 5.22
C GLU A 27 -2.73 12.90 4.12
N SER A 28 -3.36 13.25 3.02
CA SER A 28 -3.44 12.37 1.86
C SER A 28 -2.08 12.37 1.14
N VAL A 29 -1.48 11.19 1.03
CA VAL A 29 -0.21 11.00 0.34
C VAL A 29 -0.44 10.62 -1.10
N TYR A 30 -1.39 9.72 -1.35
CA TYR A 30 -1.71 9.24 -2.69
C TYR A 30 -3.14 8.72 -2.71
N SER A 31 -3.80 8.96 -3.83
CA SER A 31 -5.11 8.38 -4.09
C SER A 31 -5.20 8.09 -5.58
N GLY A 32 -5.42 6.85 -5.94
CA GLY A 32 -5.49 6.48 -7.35
C GLY A 32 -5.30 5.00 -7.60
N GLU A 33 -4.85 4.69 -8.80
CA GLU A 33 -4.70 3.33 -9.26
C GLU A 33 -3.49 2.65 -8.62
N CYS A 34 -3.61 1.34 -8.42
CA CYS A 34 -2.54 0.53 -7.88
C CYS A 34 -2.70 -0.91 -8.32
N CYS A 35 -1.69 -1.72 -8.01
CA CYS A 35 -1.75 -3.17 -8.19
C CYS A 35 -1.47 -3.81 -6.85
N TYR A 36 -2.47 -4.49 -6.29
CA TYR A 36 -2.34 -5.18 -5.01
C TYR A 36 -2.07 -6.66 -5.25
N GLN A 37 -0.96 -7.14 -4.67
CA GLN A 37 -0.61 -8.56 -4.71
C GLN A 37 -0.75 -9.13 -3.32
N GLU A 38 -1.71 -10.01 -3.14
CA GLU A 38 -2.03 -10.58 -1.85
C GLU A 38 -0.90 -11.47 -1.34
N GLY A 39 -0.51 -11.24 -0.10
CA GLY A 39 0.37 -12.14 0.61
C GLY A 39 -0.43 -13.32 1.16
N GLY A 40 0.26 -14.25 1.80
CA GLY A 40 -0.40 -15.32 2.49
C GLY A 40 -0.94 -14.84 3.83
N TYR A 41 -2.16 -15.25 4.18
CA TYR A 41 -2.73 -15.00 5.50
C TYR A 41 -3.09 -16.33 6.15
N SER A 42 -2.59 -16.56 7.36
CA SER A 42 -2.90 -17.77 8.10
C SER A 42 -4.02 -17.51 9.10
N ASN A 43 -5.16 -18.18 8.92
CA ASN A 43 -6.26 -18.08 9.86
C ASN A 43 -5.90 -18.67 11.22
N ALA A 44 -5.07 -19.72 11.23
CA ALA A 44 -4.63 -20.37 12.47
C ALA A 44 -3.74 -19.45 13.29
N GLN A 45 -2.86 -18.71 12.66
CA GLN A 45 -1.93 -17.80 13.32
C GLN A 45 -2.45 -16.36 13.39
N ARG A 46 -3.51 -16.05 12.65
CA ARG A 46 -4.13 -14.72 12.56
C ARG A 46 -3.13 -13.64 12.16
N MET A 47 -2.25 -13.96 11.23
CA MET A 47 -1.23 -13.03 10.76
C MET A 47 -0.90 -13.30 9.30
N PHE A 48 -0.24 -12.35 8.65
CA PHE A 48 0.30 -12.57 7.32
C PHE A 48 1.49 -13.53 7.42
N VAL A 49 1.40 -14.63 6.70
CA VAL A 49 2.52 -15.56 6.55
C VAL A 49 3.55 -14.96 5.60
N ARG A 50 3.09 -14.22 4.61
CA ARG A 50 3.91 -13.51 3.66
C ARG A 50 3.29 -12.12 3.45
N ASN A 51 4.13 -11.09 3.49
CA ASN A 51 3.64 -9.72 3.38
C ASN A 51 3.07 -9.44 2.00
N PRO A 52 1.89 -8.81 1.92
CA PRO A 52 1.37 -8.35 0.64
C PRO A 52 2.18 -7.21 0.09
N ILE A 53 2.09 -7.01 -1.22
CA ILE A 53 2.84 -5.98 -1.92
C ILE A 53 1.88 -5.11 -2.72
N LEU A 54 2.11 -3.82 -2.69
CA LEU A 54 1.33 -2.84 -3.44
C LEU A 54 2.27 -2.12 -4.41
N PHE A 55 1.90 -2.10 -5.68
CA PHE A 55 2.63 -1.35 -6.68
C PHE A 55 1.85 -0.10 -7.06
N LEU A 56 2.56 1.05 -7.11
CA LEU A 56 2.01 2.31 -7.59
C LEU A 56 2.66 2.64 -8.93
N PRO A 57 1.88 3.18 -9.89
CA PRO A 57 2.40 3.43 -11.24
C PRO A 57 3.36 4.61 -11.34
N ASN A 58 3.64 5.29 -10.23
CA ASN A 58 4.39 6.53 -10.24
C ASN A 58 5.43 6.51 -9.12
N VAL A 59 6.68 6.83 -9.45
CA VAL A 59 7.77 6.90 -8.49
C VAL A 59 7.93 8.28 -7.85
N SER A 60 7.19 9.28 -8.32
CA SER A 60 7.24 10.61 -7.72
C SER A 60 6.46 10.71 -6.41
N VAL A 61 5.70 9.66 -6.08
CA VAL A 61 4.94 9.60 -4.83
C VAL A 61 5.88 9.28 -3.68
N LEU A 62 5.94 10.16 -2.68
CA LEU A 62 6.77 9.96 -1.50
C LEU A 62 5.97 9.26 -0.41
N VAL A 63 6.06 7.94 -0.37
CA VAL A 63 5.41 7.12 0.64
C VAL A 63 6.46 6.73 1.68
N ASN A 64 6.13 6.90 2.95
CA ASN A 64 7.02 6.56 4.05
C ASN A 64 6.56 5.29 4.77
N ALA A 65 7.49 4.66 5.47
CA ALA A 65 7.13 3.58 6.37
C ALA A 65 6.10 4.07 7.40
N ASN A 66 5.18 3.20 7.77
CA ASN A 66 4.08 3.44 8.71
C ASN A 66 2.93 4.30 8.17
N ASP A 67 2.95 4.67 6.90
CA ASP A 67 1.78 5.30 6.28
C ASP A 67 0.62 4.30 6.24
N ASP A 68 -0.61 4.80 6.42
CA ASP A 68 -1.81 3.98 6.39
C ASP A 68 -2.26 3.78 4.94
N VAL A 69 -2.63 2.55 4.60
CA VAL A 69 -3.06 2.18 3.24
C VAL A 69 -4.45 1.56 3.29
N GLU A 70 -5.34 2.04 2.44
CA GLU A 70 -6.64 1.43 2.21
C GLU A 70 -6.71 1.05 0.74
N VAL A 71 -6.93 -0.24 0.46
CA VAL A 71 -6.99 -0.75 -0.91
C VAL A 71 -8.41 -1.22 -1.19
N THR A 72 -8.94 -0.85 -2.36
CA THR A 72 -10.16 -1.42 -2.90
C THR A 72 -9.78 -2.18 -4.16
N THR A 73 -9.91 -3.49 -4.13
CA THR A 73 -9.58 -4.33 -5.28
C THR A 73 -10.60 -4.17 -6.40
N LYS A 74 -10.22 -4.61 -7.59
CA LYS A 74 -11.14 -4.55 -8.75
C LYS A 74 -12.43 -5.35 -8.54
N PHE A 75 -12.44 -6.26 -7.58
CA PHE A 75 -13.63 -7.04 -7.22
C PHE A 75 -14.43 -6.41 -6.08
N GLY A 76 -14.05 -5.21 -5.62
CA GLY A 76 -14.77 -4.51 -4.58
C GLY A 76 -14.36 -4.85 -3.16
N ARG A 77 -13.36 -5.71 -2.97
CA ARG A 77 -12.87 -6.06 -1.64
C ARG A 77 -12.05 -4.91 -1.06
N LYS A 78 -12.33 -4.54 0.18
CA LYS A 78 -11.61 -3.48 0.88
C LYS A 78 -10.65 -4.06 1.90
N LEU A 79 -9.43 -3.55 1.90
CA LEU A 79 -8.35 -4.00 2.77
C LEU A 79 -7.65 -2.80 3.36
N THR A 80 -7.20 -2.93 4.61
CA THR A 80 -6.39 -1.92 5.27
C THR A 80 -5.05 -2.53 5.66
N ALA A 81 -4.00 -1.74 5.56
CA ALA A 81 -2.66 -2.18 5.90
C ALA A 81 -1.79 -0.96 6.23
N ILE A 82 -0.56 -1.22 6.62
CA ILE A 82 0.43 -0.19 6.92
C ILE A 82 1.66 -0.46 6.06
N VAL A 83 2.29 0.60 5.56
CA VAL A 83 3.51 0.46 4.78
C VAL A 83 4.65 0.04 5.70
N ALA A 84 5.24 -1.11 5.41
CA ALA A 84 6.41 -1.59 6.13
C ALA A 84 7.69 -1.06 5.49
N ARG A 85 7.77 -1.13 4.16
CA ARG A 85 8.98 -0.74 3.44
C ARG A 85 8.63 -0.22 2.05
N PRO A 86 8.87 1.07 1.76
CA PRO A 86 8.71 1.60 0.41
C PRO A 86 10.00 1.40 -0.40
N ARG A 87 9.85 1.17 -1.71
CA ARG A 87 10.96 1.03 -2.65
C ARG A 87 10.58 1.52 -4.03
N GLU A 88 11.54 2.09 -4.74
CA GLU A 88 11.42 2.29 -6.18
C GLU A 88 12.03 1.07 -6.87
N ILE A 89 11.35 0.57 -7.89
CA ILE A 89 11.89 -0.52 -8.71
C ILE A 89 11.74 -0.19 -10.17
N GLU A 90 12.64 -0.73 -10.99
CA GLU A 90 12.58 -0.62 -12.43
C GLU A 90 12.08 -1.95 -12.99
N MET A 91 11.08 -1.87 -13.88
CA MET A 91 10.54 -3.06 -14.52
C MET A 91 11.54 -3.59 -15.54
N PRO A 92 11.91 -4.89 -15.49
CA PRO A 92 13.02 -5.41 -16.29
C PRO A 92 12.85 -5.30 -17.82
N ILE A 93 11.63 -5.39 -18.32
CA ILE A 93 11.38 -5.36 -19.76
C ILE A 93 11.11 -3.95 -20.27
N THR A 94 10.14 -3.27 -19.65
CA THR A 94 9.72 -1.94 -20.10
C THR A 94 10.61 -0.84 -19.57
N ARG A 95 11.37 -1.13 -18.51
CA ARG A 95 12.19 -0.18 -17.76
C ARG A 95 11.39 0.97 -17.15
N ASP A 96 10.09 0.81 -17.05
CA ASP A 96 9.25 1.74 -16.31
C ASP A 96 9.56 1.65 -14.83
N ARG A 97 9.60 2.78 -14.17
CA ARG A 97 9.83 2.83 -12.73
C ARG A 97 8.50 2.88 -12.01
N VAL A 98 8.39 2.03 -11.00
CA VAL A 98 7.18 1.96 -10.15
C VAL A 98 7.60 2.00 -8.69
N THR A 99 6.66 2.42 -7.84
CA THR A 99 6.87 2.36 -6.39
C THR A 99 6.34 1.02 -5.89
N ARG A 100 7.18 0.27 -5.19
CA ARG A 100 6.82 -1.00 -4.58
C ARG A 100 6.71 -0.80 -3.08
N LEU A 101 5.55 -1.10 -2.53
CA LEU A 101 5.30 -0.98 -1.10
C LEU A 101 5.12 -2.38 -0.51
N GLU A 102 5.99 -2.74 0.40
CA GLU A 102 5.78 -3.92 1.23
C GLU A 102 4.87 -3.52 2.37
N LEU A 103 3.76 -4.25 2.53
CA LEU A 103 2.75 -3.92 3.52
C LEU A 103 2.86 -4.85 4.71
N LYS A 104 2.40 -4.38 5.85
CA LYS A 104 2.27 -5.20 7.05
C LYS A 104 0.85 -5.09 7.59
N GLN A 105 0.46 -6.05 8.41
CA GLN A 105 -0.86 -6.05 9.01
C GLN A 105 -1.05 -4.80 9.88
N ALA A 106 -2.18 -4.13 9.71
CA ALA A 106 -2.52 -3.01 10.58
C ALA A 106 -2.75 -3.53 11.99
N THR A 107 -2.12 -2.87 12.96
CA THR A 107 -2.34 -3.16 14.37
C THR A 107 -3.41 -2.23 14.91
N GLU A 108 -4.32 -2.78 15.64
CA GLU A 108 -5.36 -2.02 16.30
C GLU A 108 -4.84 -1.36 17.58
#